data_4340466bb729e3c3116dce5cf639bd72
#
_entry.id   4340466bb729e3c3116dce5cf639bd72
#
_cell.length_a   1.000
_cell.length_b   1.000
_cell.length_c   1.000
_cell.angle_alpha   90.00
_cell.angle_beta   90.00
_cell.angle_gamma   90.00
#
_symmetry.space_group_name_H-M   'P 1'
#
loop_
_entity.id
_entity.type
_entity.pdbx_description
1 polymer ?
#
loop_
_entity_poly.entity_id
_entity_poly.type
_entity_poly.pdbx_seq_one_letter_code
_entity_poly.pdbx_strand_id
1 'polypeptide(L)'
;MRYRRYLLLLLLALLTCAPARAQEPAAVPARDERLERILERVGEGVARYQSELFRIAFTETLRQEELREDMTAKKSKEFVFDTIVSRQTLSEDEDDYYPKTVRRLRTIDGKPAKRVAKRDAAAGAYVSSLLFLLPKRRKDFQFSLEGEEKFEGRAAYRIRVVRPGEGPPRVEWKKRLVGFSFYVFAPGNNFLLVDAETYDVLRYESHLAEPFEFDSPRTFSAGPLGRFGPSRRLKYKVHDYAVNFRRERFKDPEQTLLVPVAAEWTYVIEGARKPRTRATLRFSNYQRFRSDVNVIEDPDN
;
A
#
# COMPACT_ATOMS: atom_id res chain seq x y z
N MET A 1 -65.93 13.73 -39.66
CA MET A 1 -65.39 13.98 -38.31
C MET A 1 -64.15 13.11 -37.89
N ARG A 2 -63.69 12.15 -38.68
CA ARG A 2 -62.57 11.26 -38.32
C ARG A 2 -61.17 11.85 -38.62
N TYR A 3 -61.01 12.74 -39.59
CA TYR A 3 -59.68 13.32 -39.97
C TYR A 3 -59.10 14.35 -38.99
N ARG A 4 -59.94 15.01 -38.18
CA ARG A 4 -59.47 15.99 -37.21
C ARG A 4 -58.70 15.39 -36.02
N ARG A 5 -58.95 14.11 -35.70
CA ARG A 5 -58.25 13.40 -34.61
C ARG A 5 -56.84 12.97 -34.98
N TYR A 6 -56.60 12.65 -36.24
CA TYR A 6 -55.26 12.27 -36.71
C TYR A 6 -54.34 13.45 -36.91
N LEU A 7 -54.87 14.61 -37.25
CA LEU A 7 -54.08 15.83 -37.37
C LEU A 7 -53.56 16.33 -36.02
N LEU A 8 -54.32 16.12 -34.94
CA LEU A 8 -53.91 16.47 -33.58
C LEU A 8 -52.83 15.53 -33.04
N LEU A 9 -52.89 14.25 -33.39
CA LEU A 9 -51.87 13.26 -32.99
C LEU A 9 -50.55 13.47 -33.76
N LEU A 10 -50.61 13.91 -35.01
CA LEU A 10 -49.40 14.21 -35.78
C LEU A 10 -48.69 15.47 -35.28
N LEU A 11 -49.43 16.47 -34.83
CA LEU A 11 -48.87 17.69 -34.23
C LEU A 11 -48.25 17.44 -32.86
N LEU A 12 -48.79 16.49 -32.09
CA LEU A 12 -48.23 16.12 -30.77
C LEU A 12 -46.92 15.34 -30.91
N ALA A 13 -46.75 14.56 -31.98
CA ALA A 13 -45.53 13.78 -32.24
C ALA A 13 -44.35 14.64 -32.69
N LEU A 14 -44.62 15.80 -33.29
CA LEU A 14 -43.58 16.73 -33.75
C LEU A 14 -43.01 17.63 -32.62
N LEU A 15 -43.72 17.73 -31.50
CA LEU A 15 -43.26 18.52 -30.35
C LEU A 15 -42.33 17.79 -29.38
N THR A 16 -42.11 16.48 -29.55
CA THR A 16 -41.27 15.68 -28.66
C THR A 16 -39.83 15.46 -29.16
N CYS A 17 -39.46 15.93 -30.35
CA CYS A 17 -38.10 15.99 -30.80
C CYS A 17 -37.35 17.17 -30.15
N ALA A 18 -37.15 17.10 -28.82
CA ALA A 18 -36.13 17.92 -28.20
C ALA A 18 -34.78 17.50 -28.77
N PRO A 19 -33.96 18.42 -29.34
CA PRO A 19 -32.63 18.06 -29.79
C PRO A 19 -31.89 17.46 -28.57
N ALA A 20 -31.51 16.19 -28.68
CA ALA A 20 -30.59 15.60 -27.75
C ALA A 20 -29.38 16.53 -27.72
N ARG A 21 -29.24 17.31 -26.65
CA ARG A 21 -28.02 18.08 -26.40
C ARG A 21 -26.90 17.06 -26.40
N ALA A 22 -26.09 17.05 -27.45
CA ALA A 22 -24.85 16.33 -27.46
C ALA A 22 -24.12 16.74 -26.19
N GLN A 23 -23.98 15.82 -25.26
CA GLN A 23 -23.15 16.01 -24.08
C GLN A 23 -21.78 16.36 -24.63
N GLU A 24 -21.37 17.61 -24.49
CA GLU A 24 -19.99 18.02 -24.77
C GLU A 24 -19.07 17.00 -24.06
N PRO A 25 -18.14 16.37 -24.81
CA PRO A 25 -17.20 15.45 -24.17
C PRO A 25 -16.53 16.23 -23.04
N ALA A 26 -16.64 15.70 -21.83
CA ALA A 26 -16.07 16.32 -20.63
C ALA A 26 -14.65 16.76 -20.99
N ALA A 27 -14.38 18.06 -20.93
CA ALA A 27 -13.09 18.62 -21.27
C ALA A 27 -12.04 17.83 -20.51
N VAL A 28 -11.11 17.18 -21.22
CA VAL A 28 -9.96 16.53 -20.62
C VAL A 28 -9.29 17.61 -19.78
N PRO A 29 -9.19 17.42 -18.44
CA PRO A 29 -8.63 18.44 -17.57
C PRO A 29 -7.26 18.82 -18.12
N ALA A 30 -7.01 20.12 -18.32
CA ALA A 30 -5.74 20.61 -18.79
C ALA A 30 -4.63 19.99 -17.93
N ARG A 31 -3.65 19.33 -18.56
CA ARG A 31 -2.53 18.72 -17.86
C ARG A 31 -1.87 19.81 -17.00
N ASP A 32 -1.83 19.57 -15.70
CA ASP A 32 -1.08 20.44 -14.79
C ASP A 32 0.42 20.22 -15.03
N GLU A 33 1.03 21.10 -15.82
CA GLU A 33 2.45 21.04 -16.16
C GLU A 33 3.35 21.07 -14.92
N ARG A 34 2.89 21.70 -13.84
CA ARG A 34 3.61 21.72 -12.58
C ARG A 34 3.63 20.31 -11.96
N LEU A 35 2.48 19.67 -11.90
CA LEU A 35 2.34 18.31 -11.38
C LEU A 35 3.17 17.32 -12.21
N GLU A 36 3.13 17.41 -13.53
CA GLU A 36 3.92 16.51 -14.40
C GLU A 36 5.42 16.66 -14.14
N ARG A 37 5.94 17.88 -14.00
CA ARG A 37 7.35 18.11 -13.63
C ARG A 37 7.70 17.55 -12.27
N ILE A 38 6.81 17.69 -11.27
CA ILE A 38 7.02 17.09 -9.94
C ILE A 38 7.10 15.57 -10.06
N LEU A 39 6.13 14.95 -10.72
CA LEU A 39 6.06 13.49 -10.88
C LEU A 39 7.25 12.91 -11.67
N GLU A 40 7.77 13.64 -12.64
CA GLU A 40 8.97 13.25 -13.40
C GLU A 40 10.20 13.20 -12.48
N ARG A 41 10.45 14.27 -11.72
CA ARG A 41 11.55 14.33 -10.76
C ARG A 41 11.44 13.28 -9.65
N VAL A 42 10.24 13.10 -9.11
CA VAL A 42 9.96 12.05 -8.14
C VAL A 42 10.24 10.66 -8.73
N GLY A 43 9.78 10.41 -9.97
CA GLY A 43 10.00 9.15 -10.67
C GLY A 43 11.48 8.81 -10.86
N GLU A 44 12.34 9.80 -11.21
CA GLU A 44 13.78 9.63 -11.27
C GLU A 44 14.38 9.23 -9.91
N GLY A 45 13.95 9.90 -8.84
CA GLY A 45 14.35 9.59 -7.46
C GLY A 45 13.97 8.17 -7.04
N VAL A 46 12.74 7.75 -7.36
CA VAL A 46 12.23 6.41 -7.04
C VAL A 46 12.92 5.34 -7.88
N ALA A 47 13.24 5.58 -9.15
CA ALA A 47 14.00 4.65 -9.98
C ALA A 47 15.39 4.40 -9.38
N ARG A 48 16.06 5.44 -8.93
CA ARG A 48 17.36 5.36 -8.23
C ARG A 48 17.24 4.60 -6.91
N TYR A 49 16.24 4.92 -6.09
CA TYR A 49 15.93 4.18 -4.87
C TYR A 49 15.77 2.69 -5.15
N GLN A 50 14.96 2.33 -6.16
CA GLN A 50 14.70 0.95 -6.50
C GLN A 50 15.98 0.20 -6.93
N SER A 51 16.83 0.80 -7.75
CA SER A 51 18.07 0.16 -8.23
C SER A 51 19.06 -0.16 -7.10
N GLU A 52 19.08 0.67 -6.05
CA GLU A 52 20.01 0.52 -4.93
C GLU A 52 19.43 -0.27 -3.75
N LEU A 53 18.10 -0.43 -3.69
CA LEU A 53 17.41 -1.08 -2.59
C LEU A 53 17.90 -2.51 -2.31
N PHE A 54 18.28 -3.25 -3.36
CA PHE A 54 18.75 -4.63 -3.25
C PHE A 54 20.19 -4.77 -2.71
N ARG A 55 20.86 -3.64 -2.49
CA ARG A 55 22.21 -3.58 -1.93
C ARG A 55 22.24 -3.08 -0.50
N ILE A 56 21.07 -3.04 0.15
CA ILE A 56 20.90 -2.47 1.48
C ILE A 56 20.47 -3.54 2.48
N ALA A 57 21.16 -3.58 3.62
CA ALA A 57 20.69 -4.23 4.83
C ALA A 57 20.37 -3.20 5.90
N PHE A 58 19.48 -3.55 6.79
CA PHE A 58 19.09 -2.69 7.91
C PHE A 58 18.50 -3.50 9.06
N THR A 59 18.43 -2.86 10.23
CA THR A 59 17.72 -3.39 11.39
C THR A 59 16.29 -2.86 11.36
N GLU A 60 15.34 -3.77 11.51
CA GLU A 60 13.91 -3.47 11.57
C GLU A 60 13.39 -3.76 12.96
N THR A 61 12.81 -2.76 13.63
CA THR A 61 12.11 -2.91 14.91
C THR A 61 10.62 -2.80 14.67
N LEU A 62 9.91 -3.91 14.83
CA LEU A 62 8.45 -4.00 14.69
C LEU A 62 7.80 -4.06 16.05
N ARG A 63 6.97 -3.07 16.38
CA ARG A 63 6.08 -3.10 17.52
C ARG A 63 4.65 -3.38 17.06
N GLN A 64 4.09 -4.48 17.54
CA GLN A 64 2.70 -4.87 17.29
C GLN A 64 1.85 -4.67 18.54
N GLU A 65 0.71 -4.01 18.39
CA GLU A 65 -0.19 -3.69 19.49
C GLU A 65 -1.61 -4.20 19.19
N GLU A 66 -2.21 -4.84 20.17
CA GLU A 66 -3.65 -5.05 20.26
C GLU A 66 -4.24 -3.87 21.01
N LEU A 67 -5.22 -3.17 20.43
CA LEU A 67 -5.75 -1.94 20.99
C LEU A 67 -7.10 -2.16 21.68
N ARG A 68 -7.40 -1.30 22.68
CA ARG A 68 -8.70 -1.13 23.31
C ARG A 68 -9.64 -0.31 22.41
N GLU A 69 -10.84 -0.04 22.86
CA GLU A 69 -11.84 0.78 22.15
C GLU A 69 -11.41 2.23 22.00
N ASP A 70 -10.72 2.76 23.01
CA ASP A 70 -10.14 4.10 23.01
C ASP A 70 -8.83 4.23 22.22
N MET A 71 -8.47 3.18 21.45
CA MET A 71 -7.25 3.11 20.66
C MET A 71 -5.95 3.09 21.48
N THR A 72 -6.01 2.94 22.80
CA THR A 72 -4.82 2.71 23.64
C THR A 72 -4.34 1.26 23.55
N ALA A 73 -3.05 1.03 23.77
CA ALA A 73 -2.47 -0.31 23.71
C ALA A 73 -2.96 -1.19 24.87
N LYS A 74 -3.58 -2.35 24.55
CA LYS A 74 -3.94 -3.40 25.49
C LYS A 74 -2.81 -4.38 25.73
N LYS A 75 -2.16 -4.76 24.62
CA LYS A 75 -0.99 -5.65 24.60
C LYS A 75 -0.03 -5.15 23.54
N SER A 76 1.25 -5.30 23.81
CA SER A 76 2.31 -4.94 22.88
C SER A 76 3.32 -6.07 22.79
N LYS A 77 3.92 -6.24 21.62
CA LYS A 77 5.10 -7.09 21.38
C LYS A 77 6.06 -6.39 20.47
N GLU A 78 7.33 -6.47 20.79
CA GLU A 78 8.41 -5.93 19.98
C GLU A 78 9.23 -7.07 19.38
N PHE A 79 9.55 -6.93 18.09
CA PHE A 79 10.37 -7.85 17.33
C PHE A 79 11.49 -7.07 16.65
N VAL A 80 12.71 -7.56 16.75
CA VAL A 80 13.85 -6.96 16.06
C VAL A 80 14.35 -7.96 15.01
N PHE A 81 14.54 -7.48 13.78
CA PHE A 81 15.02 -8.29 12.67
C PHE A 81 16.27 -7.66 12.04
N ASP A 82 17.16 -8.50 11.55
CA ASP A 82 18.08 -8.13 10.48
C ASP A 82 17.35 -8.38 9.16
N THR A 83 17.33 -7.39 8.30
CA THR A 83 16.54 -7.39 7.07
C THR A 83 17.40 -7.03 5.88
N ILE A 84 17.26 -7.79 4.80
CA ILE A 84 17.78 -7.47 3.48
C ILE A 84 16.63 -7.43 2.48
N VAL A 85 16.84 -6.77 1.36
CA VAL A 85 15.88 -6.75 0.25
C VAL A 85 16.43 -7.60 -0.88
N SER A 86 15.63 -8.56 -1.35
CA SER A 86 15.94 -9.42 -2.49
C SER A 86 15.01 -9.09 -3.66
N ARG A 87 15.43 -9.45 -4.86
CA ARG A 87 14.59 -9.41 -6.05
C ARG A 87 13.74 -10.68 -6.10
N GLN A 88 12.47 -10.52 -6.38
CA GLN A 88 11.57 -11.62 -6.75
C GLN A 88 11.09 -11.35 -8.16
N THR A 89 11.50 -12.17 -9.12
CA THR A 89 11.04 -12.12 -10.50
C THR A 89 9.58 -12.52 -10.56
N LEU A 90 8.76 -11.73 -11.27
CA LEU A 90 7.32 -11.99 -11.43
C LEU A 90 6.99 -12.64 -12.77
N SER A 91 7.88 -12.52 -13.76
CA SER A 91 7.73 -13.07 -15.10
C SER A 91 9.10 -13.53 -15.63
N GLU A 92 9.14 -14.08 -16.83
CA GLU A 92 10.38 -14.41 -17.54
C GLU A 92 11.16 -13.15 -17.98
N ASP A 93 10.53 -11.96 -17.92
CA ASP A 93 11.17 -10.67 -18.14
C ASP A 93 11.94 -10.29 -16.88
N GLU A 94 13.28 -10.33 -16.94
CA GLU A 94 14.17 -9.99 -15.83
C GLU A 94 13.98 -8.57 -15.29
N ASP A 95 13.40 -7.68 -16.10
CA ASP A 95 13.10 -6.29 -15.72
C ASP A 95 11.79 -6.17 -14.90
N ASP A 96 10.95 -7.20 -14.86
CA ASP A 96 9.71 -7.22 -14.08
C ASP A 96 9.90 -7.96 -12.75
N TYR A 97 10.51 -7.28 -11.80
CA TYR A 97 10.75 -7.80 -10.46
C TYR A 97 10.03 -7.01 -9.38
N TYR A 98 9.81 -7.67 -8.26
CA TYR A 98 9.22 -7.08 -7.07
C TYR A 98 10.20 -7.18 -5.88
N PRO A 99 10.40 -6.12 -5.09
CA PRO A 99 11.25 -6.19 -3.92
C PRO A 99 10.58 -7.04 -2.83
N LYS A 100 11.30 -8.04 -2.34
CA LYS A 100 10.90 -8.90 -1.23
C LYS A 100 11.88 -8.73 -0.09
N THR A 101 11.37 -8.63 1.13
CA THR A 101 12.23 -8.59 2.31
C THR A 101 12.52 -10.00 2.82
N VAL A 102 13.79 -10.27 3.09
CA VAL A 102 14.24 -11.47 3.82
C VAL A 102 14.62 -11.04 5.23
N ARG A 103 13.97 -11.62 6.23
CA ARG A 103 14.06 -11.22 7.63
C ARG A 103 14.61 -12.33 8.50
N ARG A 104 15.62 -12.02 9.30
CA ARG A 104 16.14 -12.87 10.35
C ARG A 104 15.76 -12.29 11.71
N LEU A 105 14.90 -13.00 12.45
CA LEU A 105 14.47 -12.58 13.79
C LEU A 105 15.63 -12.64 14.76
N ARG A 106 15.94 -11.56 15.45
CA ARG A 106 16.98 -11.45 16.50
C ARG A 106 16.40 -11.56 17.89
N THR A 107 15.42 -10.70 18.20
CA THR A 107 14.87 -10.64 19.55
C THR A 107 13.34 -10.51 19.53
N ILE A 108 12.71 -10.97 20.62
CA ILE A 108 11.31 -10.75 20.96
C ILE A 108 11.28 -10.14 22.35
N ASP A 109 10.72 -8.94 22.50
CA ASP A 109 10.66 -8.19 23.76
C ASP A 109 12.04 -8.12 24.45
N GLY A 110 13.08 -7.80 23.66
CA GLY A 110 14.49 -7.70 24.11
C GLY A 110 15.21 -9.03 24.37
N LYS A 111 14.52 -10.17 24.31
CA LYS A 111 15.11 -11.49 24.56
C LYS A 111 15.51 -12.16 23.24
N PRO A 112 16.66 -12.85 23.16
CA PRO A 112 17.07 -13.60 21.97
C PRO A 112 15.99 -14.59 21.51
N ALA A 113 15.72 -14.64 20.21
CA ALA A 113 14.76 -15.57 19.65
C ALA A 113 15.30 -17.00 19.69
N LYS A 114 14.62 -17.90 20.40
CA LYS A 114 15.03 -19.32 20.55
C LYS A 114 14.85 -20.16 19.28
N ARG A 115 14.07 -19.71 18.31
CA ARG A 115 13.85 -20.33 17.00
C ARG A 115 13.68 -19.25 15.94
N VAL A 116 14.22 -19.49 14.76
CA VAL A 116 13.91 -18.69 13.57
C VAL A 116 12.43 -18.92 13.25
N ALA A 117 11.55 -18.12 13.85
CA ALA A 117 10.16 -18.14 13.48
C ALA A 117 10.06 -17.40 12.14
N LYS A 118 9.88 -18.12 11.05
CA LYS A 118 9.38 -17.56 9.79
C LYS A 118 7.97 -16.99 10.06
N ARG A 119 7.89 -15.81 10.66
CA ARG A 119 6.64 -15.06 10.79
C ARG A 119 6.65 -13.97 9.74
N ASP A 120 5.94 -14.24 8.68
CA ASP A 120 5.50 -13.23 7.71
C ASP A 120 4.49 -12.28 8.39
N ALA A 121 4.96 -11.47 9.31
CA ALA A 121 4.18 -10.34 9.76
C ALA A 121 4.35 -9.26 8.70
N ALA A 122 3.30 -8.97 7.93
CA ALA A 122 3.16 -7.85 6.98
C ALA A 122 4.51 -7.35 6.41
N ALA A 123 5.29 -8.30 5.88
CA ALA A 123 6.67 -8.06 5.51
C ALA A 123 6.73 -7.30 4.19
N GLY A 124 7.39 -6.15 4.20
CA GLY A 124 7.92 -5.57 2.98
C GLY A 124 7.02 -4.61 2.19
N ALA A 125 5.78 -4.33 2.62
CA ALA A 125 4.94 -3.36 1.91
C ALA A 125 5.62 -1.99 1.77
N TYR A 126 6.45 -1.59 2.75
CA TYR A 126 7.18 -0.33 2.71
C TYR A 126 8.24 -0.24 1.61
N VAL A 127 8.87 -1.36 1.23
CA VAL A 127 9.89 -1.35 0.15
C VAL A 127 9.28 -1.20 -1.24
N SER A 128 8.02 -1.58 -1.41
CA SER A 128 7.28 -1.49 -2.67
C SER A 128 6.31 -0.31 -2.73
N SER A 129 6.17 0.44 -1.66
CA SER A 129 5.15 1.49 -1.53
C SER A 129 5.27 2.63 -2.54
N LEU A 130 6.45 2.84 -3.13
CA LEU A 130 6.71 3.89 -4.11
C LEU A 130 6.77 3.39 -5.57
N LEU A 131 6.65 2.07 -5.82
CA LEU A 131 6.84 1.51 -7.16
C LEU A 131 5.83 2.01 -8.21
N PHE A 132 4.66 2.46 -7.78
CA PHE A 132 3.66 3.03 -8.67
C PHE A 132 4.09 4.38 -9.29
N LEU A 133 5.12 5.03 -8.75
CA LEU A 133 5.69 6.27 -9.26
C LEU A 133 6.67 6.06 -10.42
N LEU A 134 7.09 4.82 -10.66
CA LEU A 134 7.93 4.49 -11.80
C LEU A 134 7.21 4.76 -13.13
N PRO A 135 7.88 5.28 -14.17
CA PRO A 135 7.25 5.61 -15.45
C PRO A 135 6.41 4.49 -16.05
N LYS A 136 6.87 3.23 -15.98
CA LYS A 136 6.15 2.05 -16.45
C LYS A 136 4.77 1.87 -15.77
N ARG A 137 4.66 2.20 -14.47
CA ARG A 137 3.50 1.93 -13.61
C ARG A 137 2.64 3.17 -13.38
N ARG A 138 3.25 4.36 -13.47
CA ARG A 138 2.57 5.64 -13.21
C ARG A 138 1.32 5.85 -14.08
N LYS A 139 1.33 5.33 -15.31
CA LYS A 139 0.19 5.39 -16.25
C LYS A 139 -1.10 4.74 -15.73
N ASP A 140 -0.98 3.82 -14.77
CA ASP A 140 -2.12 3.10 -14.18
C ASP A 140 -2.75 3.88 -13.02
N PHE A 141 -2.25 5.09 -12.72
CA PHE A 141 -2.68 5.95 -11.62
C PHE A 141 -3.03 7.34 -12.11
N GLN A 142 -3.94 7.98 -11.39
CA GLN A 142 -4.28 9.39 -11.54
C GLN A 142 -3.71 10.17 -10.37
N PHE A 143 -3.15 11.34 -10.66
CA PHE A 143 -2.53 12.22 -9.67
C PHE A 143 -3.19 13.58 -9.72
N SER A 144 -3.36 14.22 -8.56
CA SER A 144 -3.80 15.60 -8.45
C SER A 144 -3.00 16.33 -7.38
N LEU A 145 -2.52 17.52 -7.70
CA LEU A 145 -1.83 18.39 -6.74
C LEU A 145 -2.90 19.07 -5.89
N GLU A 146 -2.93 18.77 -4.58
CA GLU A 146 -3.91 19.37 -3.65
C GLU A 146 -3.40 20.69 -3.03
N GLY A 147 -2.09 20.93 -3.05
CA GLY A 147 -1.49 22.14 -2.52
C GLY A 147 -0.11 21.92 -1.94
N GLU A 148 0.28 22.86 -1.10
CA GLU A 148 1.54 22.83 -0.36
C GLU A 148 1.25 22.84 1.14
N GLU A 149 2.03 22.08 1.90
CA GLU A 149 1.95 22.04 3.35
C GLU A 149 3.36 21.96 3.96
N LYS A 150 3.45 22.11 5.29
CA LYS A 150 4.72 21.88 6.01
C LYS A 150 4.73 20.47 6.61
N PHE A 151 5.76 19.70 6.30
CA PHE A 151 6.00 18.40 6.91
C PHE A 151 7.40 18.39 7.57
N GLU A 152 7.45 18.16 8.88
CA GLU A 152 8.68 18.20 9.69
C GLU A 152 9.52 19.48 9.46
N GLY A 153 8.84 20.63 9.30
CA GLY A 153 9.46 21.93 9.07
C GLY A 153 9.85 22.24 7.62
N ARG A 154 9.70 21.31 6.70
CA ARG A 154 10.02 21.44 5.27
C ARG A 154 8.76 21.74 4.46
N ALA A 155 8.87 22.56 3.42
CA ALA A 155 7.79 22.76 2.46
C ALA A 155 7.60 21.48 1.62
N ALA A 156 6.38 21.02 1.48
CA ALA A 156 6.06 19.81 0.76
C ALA A 156 4.82 19.98 -0.12
N TYR A 157 4.85 19.38 -1.31
CA TYR A 157 3.67 19.21 -2.16
C TYR A 157 2.82 18.05 -1.64
N ARG A 158 1.53 18.30 -1.47
CA ARG A 158 0.54 17.25 -1.18
C ARG A 158 -0.09 16.79 -2.48
N ILE A 159 0.13 15.53 -2.83
CA ILE A 159 -0.35 14.94 -4.09
C ILE A 159 -1.27 13.78 -3.74
N ARG A 160 -2.51 13.86 -4.21
CA ARG A 160 -3.47 12.75 -4.13
C ARG A 160 -3.20 11.75 -5.24
N VAL A 161 -3.31 10.45 -4.90
CA VAL A 161 -3.08 9.33 -5.81
C VAL A 161 -4.33 8.45 -5.85
N VAL A 162 -4.85 8.20 -7.03
CA VAL A 162 -6.00 7.32 -7.23
C VAL A 162 -5.64 6.26 -8.27
N ARG A 163 -5.99 5.02 -8.01
CA ARG A 163 -5.92 3.96 -9.00
C ARG A 163 -7.31 3.78 -9.62
N PRO A 164 -7.53 4.20 -10.87
CA PRO A 164 -8.82 4.01 -11.53
C PRO A 164 -9.08 2.53 -11.78
N GLY A 165 -10.36 2.15 -11.80
CA GLY A 165 -10.77 0.78 -12.13
C GLY A 165 -10.57 -0.25 -11.01
N GLU A 166 -10.26 0.16 -9.79
CA GLU A 166 -10.38 -0.71 -8.63
C GLU A 166 -11.84 -1.14 -8.50
N GLY A 167 -12.09 -2.45 -8.58
CA GLY A 167 -13.42 -3.01 -8.41
C GLY A 167 -13.95 -2.81 -6.97
N PRO A 168 -15.12 -3.37 -6.64
CA PRO A 168 -15.66 -3.28 -5.29
C PRO A 168 -14.67 -3.84 -4.26
N PRO A 169 -14.72 -3.34 -3.02
CA PRO A 169 -13.86 -3.83 -1.94
C PRO A 169 -13.98 -5.33 -1.78
N ARG A 170 -12.85 -6.01 -1.65
CA ARG A 170 -12.81 -7.47 -1.44
C ARG A 170 -11.63 -7.88 -0.58
N VAL A 171 -11.77 -9.03 0.07
CA VAL A 171 -10.71 -9.69 0.83
C VAL A 171 -10.39 -11.03 0.20
N GLU A 172 -9.13 -11.22 -0.15
CA GLU A 172 -8.63 -12.48 -0.65
C GLU A 172 -7.89 -13.22 0.46
N TRP A 173 -8.31 -14.45 0.72
CA TRP A 173 -7.75 -15.29 1.77
C TRP A 173 -6.72 -16.26 1.18
N LYS A 174 -5.53 -16.27 1.76
CA LYS A 174 -4.48 -17.24 1.44
C LYS A 174 -4.37 -18.25 2.59
N LYS A 175 -4.60 -19.54 2.28
CA LYS A 175 -4.37 -20.62 3.25
C LYS A 175 -2.88 -20.70 3.55
N ARG A 176 -2.54 -20.85 4.83
CA ARG A 176 -1.18 -21.05 5.32
C ARG A 176 -1.11 -22.40 6.06
N LEU A 177 0.10 -22.90 6.35
CA LEU A 177 0.28 -24.12 7.13
C LEU A 177 -0.46 -24.06 8.48
N VAL A 178 -0.49 -22.88 9.10
CA VAL A 178 -1.26 -22.59 10.32
C VAL A 178 -2.11 -21.34 10.07
N GLY A 179 -3.44 -21.52 9.89
CA GLY A 179 -4.40 -20.44 9.73
C GLY A 179 -4.49 -19.85 8.32
N PHE A 180 -4.85 -18.58 8.24
CA PHE A 180 -5.02 -17.84 7.01
C PHE A 180 -4.31 -16.49 7.12
N SER A 181 -3.78 -16.01 6.00
CA SER A 181 -3.49 -14.60 5.77
C SER A 181 -4.51 -14.03 4.80
N PHE A 182 -4.64 -12.74 4.76
CA PHE A 182 -5.57 -12.08 3.84
C PHE A 182 -4.92 -10.87 3.19
N TYR A 183 -5.38 -10.57 1.99
CA TYR A 183 -5.07 -9.34 1.27
C TYR A 183 -6.36 -8.55 1.12
N VAL A 184 -6.28 -7.26 1.37
CA VAL A 184 -7.39 -6.31 1.21
C VAL A 184 -7.18 -5.57 -0.10
N PHE A 185 -8.20 -5.60 -0.94
CA PHE A 185 -8.30 -4.80 -2.15
C PHE A 185 -9.51 -3.90 -1.96
N ALA A 186 -9.26 -2.64 -1.71
CA ALA A 186 -10.31 -1.66 -1.48
C ALA A 186 -9.83 -0.30 -1.96
N PRO A 187 -10.73 0.52 -2.52
CA PRO A 187 -10.42 1.90 -2.84
C PRO A 187 -9.88 2.64 -1.62
N GLY A 188 -8.82 3.39 -1.82
CA GLY A 188 -8.15 4.14 -0.78
C GLY A 188 -7.99 5.61 -1.14
N ASN A 189 -7.97 6.46 -0.12
CA ASN A 189 -7.49 7.84 -0.23
C ASN A 189 -5.98 7.81 0.02
N ASN A 190 -5.21 7.91 -1.07
CA ASN A 190 -3.76 7.82 -1.00
C ASN A 190 -3.13 9.19 -1.25
N PHE A 191 -2.09 9.51 -0.48
CA PHE A 191 -1.40 10.79 -0.57
C PHE A 191 0.11 10.59 -0.56
N LEU A 192 0.80 11.48 -1.28
CA LEU A 192 2.24 11.66 -1.22
C LEU A 192 2.53 13.04 -0.68
N LEU A 193 3.50 13.12 0.22
CA LEU A 193 4.18 14.36 0.56
C LEU A 193 5.55 14.35 -0.10
N VAL A 194 5.76 15.30 -0.98
CA VAL A 194 6.99 15.43 -1.77
C VAL A 194 7.67 16.74 -1.40
N ASP A 195 8.91 16.68 -1.00
CA ASP A 195 9.71 17.84 -0.69
C ASP A 195 9.76 18.84 -1.85
N ALA A 196 9.43 20.09 -1.57
CA ALA A 196 9.30 21.12 -2.60
C ALA A 196 10.65 21.54 -3.22
N GLU A 197 11.76 21.31 -2.54
CA GLU A 197 13.10 21.67 -2.97
C GLU A 197 13.82 20.48 -3.65
N THR A 198 13.79 19.32 -3.01
CA THR A 198 14.58 18.16 -3.47
C THR A 198 13.79 17.15 -4.29
N TYR A 199 12.45 17.24 -4.33
CA TYR A 199 11.53 16.28 -4.94
C TYR A 199 11.61 14.86 -4.36
N ASP A 200 12.15 14.72 -3.15
CA ASP A 200 12.13 13.44 -2.44
C ASP A 200 10.73 13.16 -1.90
N VAL A 201 10.32 11.91 -1.95
CA VAL A 201 9.12 11.50 -1.21
C VAL A 201 9.44 11.52 0.28
N LEU A 202 8.75 12.35 1.05
CA LEU A 202 8.87 12.44 2.50
C LEU A 202 7.95 11.44 3.19
N ARG A 203 6.73 11.28 2.68
CA ARG A 203 5.73 10.39 3.24
C ARG A 203 4.78 9.88 2.16
N TYR A 204 4.38 8.64 2.28
CA TYR A 204 3.26 8.03 1.58
C TYR A 204 2.21 7.61 2.59
N GLU A 205 0.94 7.94 2.33
CA GLU A 205 -0.21 7.59 3.16
C GLU A 205 -1.28 6.89 2.34
N SER A 206 -1.95 5.94 2.98
CA SER A 206 -3.08 5.23 2.40
C SER A 206 -4.15 5.02 3.47
N HIS A 207 -5.36 5.50 3.21
CA HIS A 207 -6.50 5.37 4.10
C HIS A 207 -7.62 4.65 3.38
N LEU A 208 -8.33 3.76 4.07
CA LEU A 208 -9.54 3.14 3.52
C LEU A 208 -10.56 4.23 3.17
N ALA A 209 -11.06 4.23 1.93
CA ALA A 209 -12.04 5.25 1.51
C ALA A 209 -13.37 5.09 2.25
N GLU A 210 -13.88 3.86 2.34
CA GLU A 210 -15.15 3.55 3.00
C GLU A 210 -15.10 2.19 3.69
N PRO A 211 -15.75 2.04 4.86
CA PRO A 211 -15.91 0.74 5.50
C PRO A 211 -16.68 -0.24 4.63
N PHE A 212 -16.29 -1.52 4.65
CA PHE A 212 -16.98 -2.57 3.90
C PHE A 212 -17.09 -3.88 4.69
N GLU A 213 -18.02 -4.74 4.29
CA GLU A 213 -18.25 -6.03 4.90
C GLU A 213 -17.66 -7.15 4.03
N PHE A 214 -17.20 -8.22 4.68
CA PHE A 214 -16.65 -9.40 4.03
C PHE A 214 -16.84 -10.64 4.92
N ASP A 215 -16.75 -11.82 4.32
CA ASP A 215 -16.88 -13.07 5.05
C ASP A 215 -15.51 -13.66 5.40
N SER A 216 -15.36 -14.13 6.65
CA SER A 216 -14.17 -14.91 7.03
C SER A 216 -14.27 -16.32 6.48
N PRO A 217 -13.14 -16.98 6.18
CA PRO A 217 -13.18 -18.39 5.82
C PRO A 217 -13.66 -19.23 7.00
N ARG A 218 -14.25 -20.37 6.70
CA ARG A 218 -14.57 -21.38 7.70
C ARG A 218 -13.27 -21.86 8.35
N THR A 219 -13.14 -21.70 9.66
CA THR A 219 -11.96 -22.16 10.38
C THR A 219 -12.12 -23.62 10.76
N PHE A 220 -11.15 -24.44 10.42
CA PHE A 220 -11.08 -25.82 10.91
C PHE A 220 -10.52 -25.80 12.31
N SER A 221 -11.30 -26.23 13.31
CA SER A 221 -10.74 -26.49 14.63
C SER A 221 -10.19 -27.93 14.66
N ALA A 222 -8.88 -28.07 14.90
CA ALA A 222 -8.22 -29.36 15.03
C ALA A 222 -8.52 -30.06 16.37
N GLY A 223 -9.80 -30.12 16.74
CA GLY A 223 -10.27 -30.93 17.88
C GLY A 223 -10.59 -32.37 17.44
N PRO A 224 -10.77 -33.33 18.39
CA PRO A 224 -11.02 -34.74 18.09
C PRO A 224 -12.23 -35.02 17.15
N LEU A 225 -13.08 -34.03 16.93
CA LEU A 225 -14.27 -34.09 16.06
C LEU A 225 -14.20 -33.19 14.82
N GLY A 226 -13.05 -32.56 14.52
CA GLY A 226 -12.78 -31.84 13.27
C GLY A 226 -13.93 -31.01 12.70
N ARG A 227 -14.53 -30.10 13.46
CA ARG A 227 -15.67 -29.32 12.98
C ARG A 227 -15.20 -28.00 12.32
N PHE A 228 -15.74 -27.73 11.14
CA PHE A 228 -15.62 -26.39 10.53
C PHE A 228 -16.47 -25.41 11.32
N GLY A 229 -15.86 -24.39 11.90
CA GLY A 229 -16.58 -23.24 12.45
C GLY A 229 -17.33 -22.49 11.34
N PRO A 230 -18.44 -21.81 11.68
CA PRO A 230 -19.19 -21.03 10.70
C PRO A 230 -18.33 -19.89 10.14
N SER A 231 -18.56 -19.55 8.88
CA SER A 231 -18.12 -18.26 8.33
C SER A 231 -18.74 -17.13 9.16
N ARG A 232 -17.97 -16.10 9.41
CA ARG A 232 -18.44 -14.92 10.17
C ARG A 232 -18.41 -13.71 9.26
N ARG A 233 -19.48 -12.92 9.29
CA ARG A 233 -19.51 -11.61 8.68
C ARG A 233 -18.65 -10.66 9.51
N LEU A 234 -17.68 -10.03 8.87
CA LEU A 234 -16.76 -9.08 9.45
C LEU A 234 -16.92 -7.74 8.76
N LYS A 235 -16.63 -6.64 9.47
CA LYS A 235 -16.65 -5.30 8.89
C LYS A 235 -15.28 -4.66 9.01
N TYR A 236 -14.67 -4.34 7.87
CA TYR A 236 -13.42 -3.58 7.81
C TYR A 236 -13.75 -2.10 7.94
N LYS A 237 -13.35 -1.47 9.03
CA LYS A 237 -13.70 -0.08 9.33
C LYS A 237 -12.57 0.92 9.09
N VAL A 238 -11.36 0.50 9.41
CA VAL A 238 -10.18 1.36 9.31
C VAL A 238 -9.04 0.55 8.72
N HIS A 239 -8.37 1.14 7.77
CA HIS A 239 -7.07 0.73 7.29
C HIS A 239 -6.26 1.99 6.99
N ASP A 240 -5.43 2.37 7.94
CA ASP A 240 -4.48 3.46 7.79
C ASP A 240 -3.09 2.87 7.65
N TYR A 241 -2.36 3.32 6.66
CA TYR A 241 -0.99 2.93 6.38
C TYR A 241 -0.17 4.17 6.03
N ALA A 242 1.02 4.29 6.60
CA ALA A 242 1.94 5.35 6.23
C ALA A 242 3.38 4.87 6.27
N VAL A 243 4.22 5.43 5.40
CA VAL A 243 5.67 5.22 5.36
C VAL A 243 6.35 6.58 5.25
N ASN A 244 7.30 6.84 6.16
CA ASN A 244 8.16 8.01 6.10
C ASN A 244 9.50 7.65 5.51
N PHE A 245 10.04 8.56 4.71
CA PHE A 245 11.33 8.41 4.03
C PHE A 245 12.24 9.56 4.41
N ARG A 246 13.55 9.31 4.34
CA ARG A 246 14.58 10.34 4.40
C ARG A 246 15.80 9.94 3.60
N ARG A 247 16.68 10.90 3.32
CA ARG A 247 18.00 10.62 2.78
C ARG A 247 18.92 10.11 3.89
N GLU A 248 19.60 8.99 3.61
CA GLU A 248 20.63 8.39 4.46
C GLU A 248 21.96 8.42 3.72
N ARG A 249 23.03 8.86 4.41
CA ARG A 249 24.37 8.94 3.84
C ARG A 249 25.14 7.67 4.16
N PHE A 250 25.57 6.98 3.11
CA PHE A 250 26.45 5.82 3.20
C PHE A 250 27.89 6.27 3.01
N LYS A 251 28.81 5.67 3.78
CA LYS A 251 30.23 6.05 3.74
C LYS A 251 31.03 5.30 2.66
N ASP A 252 30.61 4.08 2.34
CA ASP A 252 31.36 3.21 1.43
C ASP A 252 30.42 2.37 0.53
N PRO A 253 30.33 2.70 -0.76
CA PRO A 253 30.81 3.95 -1.36
C PRO A 253 30.04 5.17 -0.86
N GLU A 254 30.68 6.34 -0.89
CA GLU A 254 30.01 7.57 -0.44
C GLU A 254 28.83 7.88 -1.37
N GLN A 255 27.64 7.77 -0.82
CA GLN A 255 26.40 7.99 -1.57
C GLN A 255 25.26 8.34 -0.59
N THR A 256 24.34 9.17 -1.06
CA THR A 256 23.11 9.47 -0.32
C THR A 256 21.93 8.84 -1.03
N LEU A 257 21.17 8.01 -0.30
CA LEU A 257 20.02 7.29 -0.83
C LEU A 257 18.76 7.65 -0.04
N LEU A 258 17.62 7.69 -0.72
CA LEU A 258 16.32 7.74 -0.07
C LEU A 258 16.06 6.37 0.57
N VAL A 259 15.68 6.33 1.85
CA VAL A 259 15.36 5.09 2.57
C VAL A 259 14.13 5.27 3.45
N PRO A 260 13.32 4.22 3.69
CA PRO A 260 12.25 4.28 4.68
C PRO A 260 12.85 4.41 6.09
N VAL A 261 12.27 5.24 6.95
CA VAL A 261 12.72 5.40 8.34
C VAL A 261 11.69 4.94 9.35
N ALA A 262 10.43 4.99 8.98
CA ALA A 262 9.33 4.48 9.79
C ALA A 262 8.19 4.03 8.86
N ALA A 263 7.44 3.03 9.30
CA ALA A 263 6.16 2.70 8.72
C ALA A 263 5.17 2.38 9.84
N GLU A 264 3.92 2.69 9.60
CA GLU A 264 2.86 2.41 10.55
C GLU A 264 1.60 1.94 9.82
N TRP A 265 0.85 1.07 10.45
CA TRP A 265 -0.48 0.72 10.00
C TRP A 265 -1.40 0.45 11.17
N THR A 266 -2.64 0.85 11.00
CA THR A 266 -3.72 0.57 11.94
C THR A 266 -4.88 -0.03 11.17
N TYR A 267 -5.46 -1.09 11.70
CA TYR A 267 -6.71 -1.62 11.15
C TYR A 267 -7.71 -1.94 12.24
N VAL A 268 -8.99 -1.74 11.90
CA VAL A 268 -10.13 -2.08 12.73
C VAL A 268 -11.06 -3.00 11.94
N ILE A 269 -11.24 -4.22 12.45
CA ILE A 269 -12.11 -5.24 11.85
C ILE A 269 -13.11 -5.70 12.91
N GLU A 270 -14.32 -5.18 12.85
CA GLU A 270 -15.39 -5.61 13.76
C GLU A 270 -15.75 -7.08 13.54
N GLY A 271 -16.08 -7.78 14.60
CA GLY A 271 -16.35 -9.22 14.59
C GLY A 271 -15.10 -10.10 14.60
N ALA A 272 -13.89 -9.55 14.39
CA ALA A 272 -12.65 -10.30 14.48
C ALA A 272 -12.26 -10.59 15.94
N ARG A 273 -11.47 -11.68 16.14
CA ARG A 273 -10.95 -12.02 17.48
C ARG A 273 -10.05 -10.93 18.07
N LYS A 274 -9.33 -10.21 17.20
CA LYS A 274 -8.50 -9.05 17.53
C LYS A 274 -8.99 -7.90 16.66
N PRO A 275 -9.99 -7.16 17.13
CA PRO A 275 -10.69 -6.22 16.27
C PRO A 275 -9.85 -4.97 15.93
N ARG A 276 -8.91 -4.61 16.79
CA ARG A 276 -8.10 -3.39 16.62
C ARG A 276 -6.63 -3.73 16.78
N THR A 277 -5.85 -3.43 15.76
CA THR A 277 -4.41 -3.71 15.75
C THR A 277 -3.67 -2.53 15.16
N ARG A 278 -2.56 -2.16 15.80
CA ARG A 278 -1.59 -1.20 15.27
C ARG A 278 -0.23 -1.88 15.19
N ALA A 279 0.52 -1.56 14.16
CA ALA A 279 1.91 -1.95 14.06
C ALA A 279 2.74 -0.75 13.63
N THR A 280 3.88 -0.57 14.28
CA THR A 280 4.84 0.47 13.99
C THR A 280 6.18 -0.18 13.70
N LEU A 281 6.79 0.21 12.59
CA LEU A 281 8.12 -0.17 12.17
C LEU A 281 9.06 1.02 12.29
N ARG A 282 10.27 0.75 12.79
CA ARG A 282 11.40 1.68 12.73
C ARG A 282 12.57 0.99 12.06
N PHE A 283 13.24 1.72 11.19
CA PHE A 283 14.38 1.22 10.43
C PHE A 283 15.64 1.96 10.85
N SER A 284 16.72 1.21 11.07
CA SER A 284 17.99 1.75 11.56
C SER A 284 19.17 0.91 11.07
N ASN A 285 20.39 1.37 11.37
CA ASN A 285 21.61 0.64 11.07
C ASN A 285 21.73 0.24 9.59
N TYR A 286 21.43 1.18 8.71
CA TYR A 286 21.54 0.97 7.28
C TYR A 286 22.99 0.68 6.89
N GLN A 287 23.18 -0.42 6.14
CA GLN A 287 24.46 -0.85 5.60
C GLN A 287 24.31 -1.14 4.12
N ARG A 288 25.34 -0.88 3.35
CA ARG A 288 25.37 -1.16 1.92
C ARG A 288 26.33 -2.28 1.61
N PHE A 289 25.97 -3.16 0.69
CA PHE A 289 26.83 -4.20 0.16
C PHE A 289 27.50 -3.74 -1.13
N ARG A 290 28.76 -4.16 -1.33
CA ARG A 290 29.49 -3.87 -2.57
C ARG A 290 29.25 -4.91 -3.67
N SER A 291 28.80 -6.10 -3.34
CA SER A 291 28.57 -7.20 -4.27
C SER A 291 27.09 -7.50 -4.41
N ASP A 292 26.67 -7.94 -5.59
CA ASP A 292 25.34 -8.52 -5.77
C ASP A 292 25.31 -9.85 -5.02
N VAL A 293 24.57 -9.88 -3.93
CA VAL A 293 24.29 -11.12 -3.19
C VAL A 293 23.16 -11.82 -3.92
N ASN A 294 23.48 -12.83 -4.72
CA ASN A 294 22.49 -13.78 -5.17
C ASN A 294 22.08 -14.63 -3.96
N VAL A 295 20.93 -14.34 -3.39
CA VAL A 295 20.33 -15.22 -2.39
C VAL A 295 19.84 -16.45 -3.15
N ILE A 296 20.61 -17.53 -3.07
CA ILE A 296 20.14 -18.85 -3.51
C ILE A 296 19.01 -19.22 -2.56
N GLU A 297 17.78 -19.22 -3.06
CA GLU A 297 16.65 -19.76 -2.30
C GLU A 297 16.93 -21.26 -2.08
N ASP A 298 16.94 -21.66 -0.82
CA ASP A 298 17.03 -23.08 -0.46
C ASP A 298 15.75 -23.76 -1.02
N PRO A 299 15.86 -24.69 -1.99
CA PRO A 299 14.71 -25.31 -2.63
C PRO A 299 13.83 -26.12 -1.69
N ASP A 300 14.30 -26.42 -0.46
CA ASP A 300 13.61 -27.26 0.53
C ASP A 300 12.87 -26.44 1.63
N ASN A 301 12.57 -25.15 1.38
CA ASN A 301 11.91 -24.30 2.37
C ASN A 301 10.58 -23.68 1.87
#